data_47bea23544f5d40e1d90b19501ec77e7
#
_entry.id   47bea23544f5d40e1d90b19501ec77e7
#
_cell.length_a   1.000
_cell.length_b   1.000
_cell.length_c   1.000
_cell.angle_alpha   90.00
_cell.angle_beta   90.00
_cell.angle_gamma   90.00
#
_symmetry.space_group_name_H-M   'P 1'
#
loop_
_entity.id
_entity.type
_entity.pdbx_description
1 polymer ?
#
loop_
_entity_poly.entity_id
_entity_poly.type
_entity_poly.pdbx_seq_one_letter_code
_entity_poly.pdbx_strand_id
1 'polypeptide(L)'
;MAEKDSLPNYIKFRPTEFDPNKILIYIDTLDKKSVNAEIEYDEAKDQVQEVFDFVVSEKQINESISVAQAKVKATNDERYKEVKKELSRRKKLHLYMKIEAKNAHSYCDSLKQKSINQLAIDKLTNWKPN
;
A
#
# COMPACT_ATOMS: atom_id res chain seq x y z
N MET A 1 7.11 17.76 -15.53
CA MET A 1 5.97 17.09 -14.87
C MET A 1 6.00 17.37 -13.38
N ALA A 2 5.03 18.07 -12.91
CA ALA A 2 4.95 18.46 -11.50
C ALA A 2 4.90 17.29 -10.54
N GLU A 3 4.31 16.17 -10.95
CA GLU A 3 4.18 14.99 -10.11
C GLU A 3 5.51 14.32 -9.76
N LYS A 4 6.51 14.46 -10.62
CA LYS A 4 7.83 13.88 -10.38
C LYS A 4 8.53 14.50 -9.18
N ASP A 5 8.32 15.78 -9.00
CA ASP A 5 9.01 16.56 -7.99
C ASP A 5 8.17 16.75 -6.74
N SER A 6 6.92 16.23 -6.76
CA SER A 6 6.02 16.32 -5.62
C SER A 6 6.19 15.13 -4.71
N LEU A 7 6.51 15.39 -3.46
CA LEU A 7 6.45 14.35 -2.43
C LEU A 7 4.98 14.00 -2.18
N PRO A 8 4.67 12.71 -1.93
CA PRO A 8 3.34 12.32 -1.51
C PRO A 8 2.89 13.16 -0.30
N ASN A 9 1.61 13.52 -0.27
CA ASN A 9 1.08 14.40 0.78
C ASN A 9 1.35 13.91 2.19
N TYR A 10 1.31 12.60 2.42
CA TYR A 10 1.56 12.04 3.74
C TYR A 10 3.00 12.29 4.22
N ILE A 11 3.98 12.37 3.30
CA ILE A 11 5.38 12.65 3.65
C ILE A 11 5.53 14.09 4.13
N LYS A 12 4.77 15.02 3.54
CA LYS A 12 4.79 16.43 3.94
C LYS A 12 4.29 16.65 5.38
N PHE A 13 3.44 15.77 5.87
CA PHE A 13 2.89 15.85 7.23
C PHE A 13 3.63 14.97 8.22
N ARG A 14 4.75 14.39 7.83
CA ARG A 14 5.57 13.56 8.69
C ARG A 14 6.07 14.37 9.88
N PRO A 15 5.83 13.92 11.13
CA PRO A 15 6.31 14.64 12.32
C PRO A 15 7.83 14.68 12.38
N THR A 16 8.39 15.78 12.83
CA THR A 16 9.84 15.93 13.04
C THR A 16 10.24 15.79 14.51
N GLU A 17 9.26 15.85 15.40
CA GLU A 17 9.46 15.71 16.83
C GLU A 17 8.29 14.93 17.43
N PHE A 18 8.45 14.48 18.69
CA PHE A 18 7.42 13.71 19.37
C PHE A 18 6.26 14.61 19.77
N ASP A 19 5.17 14.52 19.02
CA ASP A 19 3.88 15.15 19.31
C ASP A 19 2.80 14.07 19.15
N PRO A 20 2.17 13.60 20.24
CA PRO A 20 1.23 12.49 20.17
C PRO A 20 0.10 12.68 19.17
N ASN A 21 -0.45 13.90 19.06
CA ASN A 21 -1.55 14.17 18.14
C ASN A 21 -1.11 14.10 16.66
N LYS A 22 0.04 14.67 16.34
CA LYS A 22 0.60 14.62 14.98
C LYS A 22 0.99 13.21 14.60
N ILE A 23 1.58 12.47 15.51
CA ILE A 23 1.97 11.07 15.33
C ILE A 23 0.74 10.21 15.05
N LEU A 24 -0.33 10.38 15.84
CA LEU A 24 -1.57 9.64 15.65
C LEU A 24 -2.16 9.87 14.26
N ILE A 25 -2.23 11.13 13.82
CA ILE A 25 -2.73 11.48 12.50
C ILE A 25 -1.87 10.87 11.39
N TYR A 26 -0.56 10.96 11.52
CA TYR A 26 0.39 10.43 10.54
C TYR A 26 0.25 8.90 10.40
N ILE A 27 0.28 8.17 11.50
CA ILE A 27 0.15 6.70 11.53
C ILE A 27 -1.22 6.29 10.98
N ASP A 28 -2.30 6.92 11.45
CA ASP A 28 -3.66 6.61 10.99
C ASP A 28 -3.80 6.82 9.48
N THR A 29 -3.23 7.90 8.96
CA THR A 29 -3.26 8.19 7.52
C THR A 29 -2.57 7.09 6.71
N LEU A 30 -1.38 6.64 7.14
CA LEU A 30 -0.65 5.61 6.44
C LEU A 30 -1.27 4.23 6.58
N ASP A 31 -1.80 3.91 7.76
CA ASP A 31 -2.52 2.64 7.98
C ASP A 31 -3.77 2.56 7.10
N LYS A 32 -4.54 3.64 6.98
CA LYS A 32 -5.70 3.69 6.09
C LYS A 32 -5.32 3.54 4.62
N LYS A 33 -4.24 4.16 4.19
CA LYS A 33 -3.73 4.00 2.82
C LYS A 33 -3.31 2.57 2.55
N SER A 34 -2.68 1.91 3.51
CA SER A 34 -2.28 0.50 3.41
C SER A 34 -3.50 -0.41 3.29
N VAL A 35 -4.51 -0.21 4.12
CA VAL A 35 -5.77 -0.99 4.07
C VAL A 35 -6.48 -0.78 2.74
N ASN A 36 -6.60 0.46 2.27
CA ASN A 36 -7.23 0.76 0.99
C ASN A 36 -6.49 0.10 -0.18
N ALA A 37 -5.17 0.11 -0.16
CA ALA A 37 -4.36 -0.55 -1.19
C ALA A 37 -4.56 -2.07 -1.18
N GLU A 38 -4.71 -2.69 -0.02
CA GLU A 38 -5.02 -4.11 0.12
C GLU A 38 -6.39 -4.45 -0.44
N ILE A 39 -7.42 -3.64 -0.14
CA ILE A 39 -8.77 -3.81 -0.67
C ILE A 39 -8.75 -3.72 -2.20
N GLU A 40 -8.09 -2.72 -2.75
CA GLU A 40 -7.97 -2.56 -4.21
C GLU A 40 -7.23 -3.72 -4.86
N TYR A 41 -6.23 -4.27 -4.21
CA TYR A 41 -5.52 -5.45 -4.68
C TYR A 41 -6.44 -6.69 -4.70
N ASP A 42 -7.22 -6.89 -3.64
CA ASP A 42 -8.17 -8.01 -3.56
C ASP A 42 -9.27 -7.87 -4.63
N GLU A 43 -9.78 -6.67 -4.86
CA GLU A 43 -10.73 -6.39 -5.94
C GLU A 43 -10.13 -6.70 -7.31
N ALA A 44 -8.87 -6.35 -7.53
CA ALA A 44 -8.19 -6.64 -8.79
C ALA A 44 -8.01 -8.14 -9.02
N LYS A 45 -7.76 -8.93 -7.96
CA LYS A 45 -7.71 -10.40 -8.05
C LYS A 45 -9.05 -10.97 -8.50
N ASP A 46 -10.15 -10.50 -7.91
CA ASP A 46 -11.48 -10.94 -8.27
C ASP A 46 -11.82 -10.57 -9.71
N GLN A 47 -11.44 -9.36 -10.14
CA GLN A 47 -11.67 -8.92 -11.52
C GLN A 47 -10.92 -9.77 -12.53
N VAL A 48 -9.69 -10.18 -12.25
CA VAL A 48 -8.94 -11.08 -13.11
C VAL A 48 -9.70 -12.39 -13.32
N GLN A 49 -10.22 -12.97 -12.25
CA GLN A 49 -10.98 -14.21 -12.34
C GLN A 49 -12.28 -14.03 -13.13
N GLU A 50 -13.02 -12.96 -12.88
CA GLU A 50 -14.26 -12.65 -13.58
C GLU A 50 -14.05 -12.48 -15.08
N VAL A 51 -13.03 -11.70 -15.47
CA VAL A 51 -12.70 -11.48 -16.88
C VAL A 51 -12.26 -12.77 -17.54
N PHE A 52 -11.42 -13.55 -16.87
CA PHE A 52 -10.98 -14.86 -17.41
C PHE A 52 -12.16 -15.77 -17.67
N ASP A 53 -13.06 -15.93 -16.72
CA ASP A 53 -14.22 -16.80 -16.84
C ASP A 53 -15.15 -16.31 -17.96
N PHE A 54 -15.36 -15.00 -18.05
CA PHE A 54 -16.16 -14.41 -19.13
C PHE A 54 -15.56 -14.70 -20.50
N VAL A 55 -14.25 -14.49 -20.67
CA VAL A 55 -13.57 -14.71 -21.95
C VAL A 55 -13.59 -16.19 -22.32
N VAL A 56 -13.37 -17.09 -21.37
CA VAL A 56 -13.46 -18.54 -21.62
C VAL A 56 -14.84 -18.91 -22.14
N SER A 57 -15.91 -18.44 -21.48
CA SER A 57 -17.29 -18.71 -21.89
C SER A 57 -17.59 -18.15 -23.30
N GLU A 58 -17.16 -16.91 -23.55
CA GLU A 58 -17.33 -16.27 -24.87
C GLU A 58 -16.64 -17.06 -25.97
N LYS A 59 -15.40 -17.50 -25.76
CA LYS A 59 -14.65 -18.29 -26.75
C LYS A 59 -15.31 -19.63 -27.02
N GLN A 60 -15.79 -20.32 -25.96
CA GLN A 60 -16.50 -21.58 -26.14
C GLN A 60 -17.76 -21.45 -26.99
N ILE A 61 -18.56 -20.40 -26.72
CA ILE A 61 -19.82 -20.18 -27.44
C ILE A 61 -19.57 -19.77 -28.89
N ASN A 62 -18.68 -18.80 -29.09
CA ASN A 62 -18.44 -18.21 -30.41
C ASN A 62 -17.65 -19.13 -31.35
N GLU A 63 -16.74 -19.93 -30.81
CA GLU A 63 -15.83 -20.75 -31.63
C GLU A 63 -16.14 -22.24 -31.54
N SER A 64 -17.12 -22.64 -30.72
CA SER A 64 -17.51 -24.04 -30.54
C SER A 64 -16.33 -24.96 -30.20
N ILE A 65 -15.48 -24.51 -29.30
CA ILE A 65 -14.28 -25.20 -28.85
C ILE A 65 -14.44 -25.78 -27.45
N SER A 66 -13.53 -26.66 -27.05
CA SER A 66 -13.52 -27.22 -25.70
C SER A 66 -13.13 -26.16 -24.64
N VAL A 67 -13.45 -26.45 -23.37
CA VAL A 67 -13.04 -25.61 -22.25
C VAL A 67 -11.52 -25.43 -22.23
N ALA A 68 -10.77 -26.51 -22.42
CA ALA A 68 -9.32 -26.49 -22.43
C ALA A 68 -8.76 -25.54 -23.51
N GLN A 69 -9.30 -25.63 -24.72
CA GLN A 69 -8.92 -24.76 -25.82
C GLN A 69 -9.30 -23.29 -25.54
N ALA A 70 -10.49 -23.07 -24.98
CA ALA A 70 -10.96 -21.73 -24.63
C ALA A 70 -10.07 -21.10 -23.55
N LYS A 71 -9.61 -21.83 -22.57
CA LYS A 71 -8.68 -21.35 -21.54
C LYS A 71 -7.34 -20.91 -22.14
N VAL A 72 -6.79 -21.69 -23.08
CA VAL A 72 -5.54 -21.32 -23.76
C VAL A 72 -5.73 -20.02 -24.53
N LYS A 73 -6.83 -19.88 -25.27
CA LYS A 73 -7.12 -18.64 -26.02
C LYS A 73 -7.37 -17.45 -25.08
N ALA A 74 -8.03 -17.67 -23.95
CA ALA A 74 -8.29 -16.63 -22.96
C ALA A 74 -7.01 -16.03 -22.38
N THR A 75 -5.97 -16.85 -22.16
CA THR A 75 -4.69 -16.34 -21.64
C THR A 75 -3.99 -15.39 -22.60
N ASN A 76 -4.33 -15.44 -23.89
CA ASN A 76 -3.79 -14.56 -24.93
C ASN A 76 -4.75 -13.40 -25.30
N ASP A 77 -5.92 -13.34 -24.66
CA ASP A 77 -6.88 -12.26 -24.91
C ASP A 77 -6.41 -10.96 -24.28
N GLU A 78 -6.57 -9.85 -25.02
CA GLU A 78 -6.12 -8.54 -24.54
C GLU A 78 -6.84 -8.08 -23.27
N ARG A 79 -8.12 -8.41 -23.12
CA ARG A 79 -8.90 -8.05 -21.93
C ARG A 79 -8.33 -8.73 -20.69
N TYR A 80 -7.94 -9.97 -20.81
CA TYR A 80 -7.29 -10.71 -19.71
C TYR A 80 -5.91 -10.12 -19.40
N LYS A 81 -5.12 -9.81 -20.42
CA LYS A 81 -3.80 -9.19 -20.25
C LYS A 81 -3.89 -7.85 -19.55
N GLU A 82 -4.89 -7.04 -19.87
CA GLU A 82 -5.11 -5.73 -19.23
C GLU A 82 -5.42 -5.86 -17.73
N VAL A 83 -6.33 -6.75 -17.36
CA VAL A 83 -6.65 -6.96 -15.93
C VAL A 83 -5.47 -7.57 -15.17
N LYS A 84 -4.64 -8.38 -15.82
CA LYS A 84 -3.40 -8.91 -15.23
C LYS A 84 -2.37 -7.80 -14.98
N LYS A 85 -2.25 -6.84 -15.88
CA LYS A 85 -1.38 -5.67 -15.68
C LYS A 85 -1.86 -4.84 -14.49
N GLU A 86 -3.16 -4.59 -14.42
CA GLU A 86 -3.75 -3.85 -13.31
C GLU A 86 -3.56 -4.57 -11.98
N LEU A 87 -3.70 -5.90 -11.96
CA LEU A 87 -3.42 -6.71 -10.77
C LEU A 87 -1.97 -6.54 -10.32
N SER A 88 -1.03 -6.58 -11.24
CA SER A 88 0.39 -6.39 -10.94
C SER A 88 0.65 -5.00 -10.36
N ARG A 89 0.04 -3.96 -10.93
CA ARG A 89 0.15 -2.59 -10.45
C ARG A 89 -0.40 -2.45 -9.01
N ARG A 90 -1.58 -3.01 -8.76
CA ARG A 90 -2.23 -2.97 -7.44
C ARG A 90 -1.44 -3.75 -6.40
N LYS A 91 -0.86 -4.88 -6.80
CA LYS A 91 0.01 -5.67 -5.91
C LYS A 91 1.24 -4.88 -5.46
N LYS A 92 1.89 -4.22 -6.41
CA LYS A 92 3.08 -3.38 -6.11
C LYS A 92 2.72 -2.24 -5.17
N LEU A 93 1.60 -1.57 -5.41
CA LEU A 93 1.13 -0.49 -4.55
C LEU A 93 0.80 -1.00 -3.14
N HIS A 94 0.13 -2.13 -3.03
CA HIS A 94 -0.18 -2.76 -1.74
C HIS A 94 1.10 -3.06 -0.94
N LEU A 95 2.09 -3.69 -1.58
CA LEU A 95 3.36 -4.00 -0.92
C LEU A 95 4.11 -2.74 -0.50
N TYR A 96 4.13 -1.73 -1.37
CA TYR A 96 4.75 -0.44 -1.08
C TYR A 96 4.09 0.24 0.13
N MET A 97 2.76 0.34 0.14
CA MET A 97 2.04 0.98 1.23
C MET A 97 2.18 0.22 2.56
N LYS A 98 2.26 -1.10 2.49
CA LYS A 98 2.50 -1.93 3.69
C LYS A 98 3.87 -1.61 4.32
N ILE A 99 4.90 -1.47 3.49
CA ILE A 99 6.24 -1.10 3.94
C ILE A 99 6.25 0.32 4.50
N GLU A 100 5.59 1.25 3.83
CA GLU A 100 5.51 2.65 4.27
C GLU A 100 4.80 2.77 5.63
N ALA A 101 3.70 2.06 5.83
CA ALA A 101 2.99 2.03 7.11
C ALA A 101 3.88 1.47 8.23
N LYS A 102 4.58 0.37 7.96
CA LYS A 102 5.53 -0.22 8.91
C LYS A 102 6.65 0.75 9.27
N ASN A 103 7.22 1.42 8.27
CA ASN A 103 8.28 2.40 8.47
C ASN A 103 7.79 3.62 9.26
N ALA A 104 6.54 4.03 9.06
CA ALA A 104 5.93 5.12 9.83
C ALA A 104 5.84 4.78 11.32
N HIS A 105 5.41 3.57 11.66
CA HIS A 105 5.37 3.11 13.04
C HIS A 105 6.77 3.10 13.67
N SER A 106 7.77 2.55 12.97
CA SER A 106 9.16 2.52 13.42
C SER A 106 9.73 3.92 13.62
N TYR A 107 9.46 4.81 12.68
CA TYR A 107 9.91 6.20 12.74
C TYR A 107 9.32 6.92 13.96
N CYS A 108 8.02 6.75 14.20
CA CYS A 108 7.35 7.38 15.33
C CYS A 108 7.82 6.80 16.66
N ASP A 109 8.11 5.51 16.73
CA ASP A 109 8.71 4.88 17.90
C ASP A 109 10.10 5.47 18.19
N SER A 110 10.88 5.75 17.14
CA SER A 110 12.19 6.39 17.28
C SER A 110 12.07 7.82 17.81
N LEU A 111 11.08 8.58 17.35
CA LEU A 111 10.81 9.93 17.88
C LEU A 111 10.45 9.89 19.36
N LYS A 112 9.62 8.94 19.76
CA LYS A 112 9.22 8.73 21.14
C LYS A 112 10.43 8.40 22.02
N GLN A 113 11.26 7.46 21.58
CA GLN A 113 12.46 7.05 22.31
C GLN A 113 13.45 8.20 22.46
N LYS A 114 13.65 8.98 21.39
CA LYS A 114 14.50 10.16 21.41
C LYS A 114 14.01 11.20 22.42
N SER A 115 12.70 11.42 22.48
CA SER A 115 12.07 12.33 23.44
C SER A 115 12.29 11.86 24.89
N ILE A 116 12.11 10.57 25.15
CA ILE A 116 12.35 9.96 26.48
C ILE A 116 13.81 10.14 26.88
N ASN A 117 14.74 9.88 25.99
CA ASN A 117 16.18 10.03 26.25
C ASN A 117 16.54 11.48 26.54
N GLN A 118 15.96 12.43 25.82
CA GLN A 118 16.20 13.85 26.06
C GLN A 118 15.70 14.30 27.41
N LEU A 119 14.52 13.83 27.84
CA LEU A 119 13.99 14.11 29.17
C LEU A 119 14.89 13.55 30.27
N ALA A 120 15.44 12.36 30.09
CA ALA A 120 16.37 11.77 31.04
C ALA A 120 17.67 12.59 31.14
N ILE A 121 18.21 13.05 30.01
CA ILE A 121 19.39 13.91 29.97
C ILE A 121 19.11 15.25 30.68
N ASP A 122 17.96 15.86 30.40
CA ASP A 122 17.57 17.14 30.99
C ASP A 122 17.44 17.02 32.53
N LYS A 123 16.88 15.93 33.02
CA LYS A 123 16.80 15.64 34.47
C LYS A 123 18.17 15.53 35.11
N LEU A 124 19.10 14.84 34.46
CA LEU A 124 20.47 14.70 34.95
C LEU A 124 21.21 16.04 34.92
N THR A 125 21.05 16.82 33.86
CA THR A 125 21.70 18.12 33.67
C THR A 125 21.20 19.14 34.71
N ASN A 126 19.93 19.12 35.03
CA ASN A 126 19.27 20.06 35.95
C ASN A 126 19.29 19.60 37.43
N TRP A 127 19.83 18.41 37.70
CA TRP A 127 19.94 17.92 39.07
C TRP A 127 20.97 18.72 39.88
N LYS A 128 20.55 19.22 41.04
CA LYS A 128 21.44 19.96 41.95
C LYS A 128 21.48 19.25 43.30
N PRO A 129 22.65 18.79 43.74
CA PRO A 129 22.79 18.26 45.08
C PRO A 129 22.58 19.38 46.14
N ASN A 130 21.96 19.04 47.22
CA ASN A 130 21.77 19.96 48.35
C ASN A 130 23.06 20.17 49.12
#